data_976865db6a0ccac753edda2f55776059
#
_entry.id   976865db6a0ccac753edda2f55776059
#
_cell.length_a   1.000
_cell.length_b   1.000
_cell.length_c   1.000
_cell.angle_alpha   90.00
_cell.angle_beta   90.00
_cell.angle_gamma   90.00
#
_symmetry.space_group_name_H-M   'P 1'
#
loop_
_entity.id
_entity.type
_entity.pdbx_description
1 polymer ?
#
loop_
_entity_poly.entity_id
_entity_poly.type
_entity_poly.pdbx_seq_one_letter_code
_entity_poly.pdbx_strand_id
1 'polypeptide(L)' 'MKKIINIKESKQMKYVCEVCGWEYDEEQGYPEGGIAPGTKWEDIPEDFECPLCGVGKDQFALSE' A
#
# COMPACT_ATOMS: atom_id res chain seq x y z
N MET A 1 -13.10 21.43 17.07
CA MET A 1 -12.77 20.89 17.16
C MET A 1 -12.46 20.05 16.67
N LYS A 2 -12.35 19.72 16.41
CA LYS A 2 -12.13 18.98 16.15
C LYS A 2 -11.61 18.07 15.90
N LYS A 3 -11.15 17.68 15.62
CA LYS A 3 -10.69 16.94 15.38
C LYS A 3 -10.39 15.94 15.54
N ILE A 4 -10.08 15.53 15.54
CA ILE A 4 -9.98 14.58 16.04
C ILE A 4 -10.11 13.38 15.48
N ILE A 5 -10.62 13.06 14.94
CA ILE A 5 -10.89 12.06 14.27
C ILE A 5 -9.99 11.36 13.53
N ASN A 6 -8.93 11.72 13.27
CA ASN A 6 -7.94 11.10 12.51
C ASN A 6 -7.37 9.89 13.05
N ILE A 7 -7.89 9.40 14.10
CA ILE A 7 -7.40 8.21 14.67
C ILE A 7 -7.40 7.07 13.74
N LYS A 8 -8.42 6.91 12.96
CA LYS A 8 -8.41 5.84 12.06
C LYS A 8 -7.42 5.99 11.02
N GLU A 9 -7.11 7.16 10.63
CA GLU A 9 -6.16 7.34 9.58
C GLU A 9 -4.80 6.93 9.97
N SER A 10 -4.50 6.96 11.23
CA SER A 10 -3.16 6.59 11.62
C SER A 10 -2.89 5.11 11.45
N LYS A 11 -3.91 4.32 11.18
CA LYS A 11 -3.68 2.93 10.96
C LYS A 11 -3.51 2.59 9.52
N GLN A 12 -3.74 3.53 8.64
CA GLN A 12 -3.64 3.26 7.22
C GLN A 12 -2.26 3.61 6.74
N MET A 13 -1.64 2.69 6.07
CA MET A 13 -0.33 2.89 5.51
C MET A 13 -0.41 2.83 4.02
N LYS A 14 0.37 3.64 3.36
CA LYS A 14 0.43 3.62 1.91
C LYS A 14 1.87 3.43 1.49
N TYR A 15 2.07 2.63 0.49
CA TYR A 15 3.39 2.37 -0.04
C TYR A 15 3.42 2.78 -1.50
N VAL A 16 4.42 3.53 -1.88
CA VAL A 16 4.50 4.12 -3.21
C VAL A 16 5.67 3.52 -3.96
N CYS A 17 5.41 3.11 -5.19
CA CYS A 17 6.48 2.62 -6.05
C CYS A 17 7.35 3.80 -6.44
N GLU A 18 8.63 3.73 -6.10
CA GLU A 18 9.53 4.83 -6.36
C GLU A 18 9.90 4.96 -7.82
N VAL A 19 9.53 4.00 -8.64
CA VAL A 19 9.84 4.03 -10.06
C VAL A 19 8.74 4.68 -10.86
N CYS A 20 7.49 4.29 -10.63
CA CYS A 20 6.38 4.83 -11.43
C CYS A 20 5.36 5.62 -10.64
N GLY A 21 5.41 5.55 -9.31
CA GLY A 21 4.47 6.33 -8.50
C GLY A 21 3.17 5.64 -8.16
N TRP A 22 3.03 4.36 -8.49
CA TRP A 22 1.81 3.64 -8.14
C TRP A 22 1.74 3.48 -6.63
N GLU A 23 0.56 3.65 -6.07
CA GLU A 23 0.38 3.59 -4.62
C GLU A 23 -0.40 2.36 -4.22
N TYR A 24 0.06 1.69 -3.17
CA TYR A 24 -0.67 0.60 -2.57
C TYR A 24 -1.22 1.09 -1.23
N ASP A 25 -2.53 1.04 -1.08
CA ASP A 25 -3.20 1.45 0.14
C ASP A 25 -3.64 0.20 0.85
N GLU A 26 -3.15 0.00 2.08
CA GLU A 26 -3.47 -1.23 2.81
C GLU A 26 -4.96 -1.38 3.04
N GLU A 27 -5.66 -0.28 3.16
CA GLU A 27 -7.08 -0.36 3.41
C GLU A 27 -7.84 -0.83 2.18
N GLN A 28 -7.39 -0.43 1.02
CA GLN A 28 -8.07 -0.80 -0.21
C GLN A 28 -7.57 -2.10 -0.80
N GLY A 29 -6.34 -2.47 -0.51
CA GLY A 29 -5.76 -3.65 -1.08
C GLY A 29 -5.57 -3.51 -2.58
N TYR A 30 -5.48 -4.64 -3.24
CA TYR A 30 -5.37 -4.64 -4.69
C TYR A 30 -6.04 -5.93 -5.19
N PRO A 31 -7.38 -5.93 -5.23
CA PRO A 31 -8.10 -7.15 -5.57
C PRO A 31 -7.77 -7.70 -6.95
N GLU A 32 -7.42 -6.83 -7.89
CA GLU A 32 -7.09 -7.30 -9.22
C GLU A 32 -5.82 -8.14 -9.21
N GLY A 33 -4.98 -7.94 -8.24
CA GLY A 33 -3.79 -8.75 -8.09
C GLY A 33 -3.93 -9.82 -7.04
N GLY A 34 -5.14 -10.02 -6.55
CA GLY A 34 -5.37 -11.06 -5.56
C GLY A 34 -5.09 -10.64 -4.12
N ILE A 35 -5.00 -9.34 -3.87
CA ILE A 35 -4.70 -8.84 -2.53
C ILE A 35 -5.96 -8.21 -1.96
N ALA A 36 -6.50 -8.83 -0.94
CA ALA A 36 -7.76 -8.39 -0.36
C ALA A 36 -7.61 -7.06 0.35
N PRO A 37 -8.68 -6.25 0.42
CA PRO A 37 -8.63 -5.03 1.21
C PRO A 37 -8.28 -5.36 2.65
N GLY A 38 -7.47 -4.51 3.25
CA GLY A 38 -7.04 -4.73 4.63
C GLY A 38 -5.77 -5.53 4.76
N THR A 39 -5.18 -5.96 3.66
CA THR A 39 -3.94 -6.72 3.73
C THR A 39 -2.78 -5.77 3.99
N LYS A 40 -2.01 -6.07 5.02
CA LYS A 40 -0.87 -5.24 5.35
C LYS A 40 0.27 -5.51 4.40
N TRP A 41 1.10 -4.51 4.21
CA TRP A 41 2.21 -4.62 3.29
C TRP A 41 3.10 -5.82 3.61
N GLU A 42 3.32 -6.06 4.89
CA GLU A 42 4.19 -7.15 5.28
C GLU A 42 3.60 -8.52 4.99
N ASP A 43 2.27 -8.57 4.81
CA ASP A 43 1.61 -9.83 4.48
C ASP A 43 1.56 -10.08 2.98
N ILE A 44 1.99 -9.13 2.18
CA ILE A 44 2.01 -9.31 0.75
C ILE A 44 3.22 -10.15 0.38
N PRO A 45 3.08 -11.11 -0.54
CA PRO A 45 4.19 -11.99 -0.90
C PRO A 45 5.42 -11.22 -1.36
N GLU A 46 6.57 -11.78 -1.09
CA GLU A 46 7.81 -11.14 -1.47
C GLU A 46 7.95 -11.00 -2.97
N ASP A 47 7.29 -11.84 -3.73
CA ASP A 47 7.40 -11.77 -5.17
C ASP A 47 6.37 -10.85 -5.79
N PHE A 48 5.67 -10.06 -4.98
CA PHE A 48 4.73 -9.09 -5.50
C PHE A 48 5.47 -8.07 -6.37
N GLU A 49 4.87 -7.69 -7.47
CA GLU A 49 5.45 -6.73 -8.38
C GLU A 49 4.47 -5.61 -8.64
N CYS A 50 5.01 -4.42 -8.86
CA CYS A 50 4.18 -3.27 -9.18
C CYS A 50 3.38 -3.55 -10.43
N PRO A 51 2.05 -3.35 -10.40
CA PRO A 51 1.23 -3.67 -11.56
C PRO A 51 1.46 -2.73 -12.75
N LEU A 52 2.12 -1.61 -12.51
CA LEU A 52 2.35 -0.67 -13.60
C LEU A 52 3.73 -0.82 -14.23
N CYS A 53 4.75 -1.00 -13.42
CA CYS A 53 6.09 -1.04 -13.96
C CYS A 53 6.85 -2.34 -13.70
N GLY A 54 6.32 -3.20 -12.85
CA GLY A 54 6.87 -4.53 -12.68
C GLY A 54 8.04 -4.66 -11.72
N VAL A 55 8.38 -3.61 -10.98
CA VAL A 55 9.47 -3.75 -10.02
C VAL A 55 8.98 -4.44 -8.76
N GLY A 56 9.89 -4.95 -7.98
CA GLY A 56 9.52 -5.70 -6.78
C GLY A 56 9.22 -4.82 -5.59
N LYS A 57 8.88 -5.45 -4.48
CA LYS A 57 8.52 -4.74 -3.27
C LYS A 57 9.65 -3.84 -2.77
N ASP A 58 10.88 -4.21 -3.04
CA ASP A 58 11.99 -3.44 -2.53
C ASP A 58 12.10 -2.05 -3.18
N GLN A 59 11.33 -1.80 -4.22
CA GLN A 59 11.30 -0.47 -4.83
C GLN A 59 10.18 0.39 -4.29
N PHE A 60 9.48 -0.06 -3.27
CA PHE A 60 8.40 0.71 -2.68
C PHE A 60 8.88 1.38 -1.39
N ALA A 61 8.34 2.55 -1.12
CA ALA A 61 8.66 3.27 0.09
C ALA A 61 7.39 3.59 0.83
N LEU A 62 7.46 3.61 2.15
CA LEU A 62 6.30 3.94 2.96
C LEU A 62 5.99 5.42 2.80
N SER A 63 4.73 5.70 2.52
CA SER A 63 4.27 7.07 2.38
C SER A 63 3.05 7.22 3.28
N GLU A 64 3.18 7.98 4.32
CA GLU A 64 2.08 8.16 5.26
C GLU A 64 1.18 9.30 4.91
#